data_d7b9a12d6db7cd73a610663732816894
#
_entry.id   d7b9a12d6db7cd73a610663732816894
#
_cell.length_a   1.000
_cell.length_b   1.000
_cell.length_c   1.000
_cell.angle_alpha   90.00
_cell.angle_beta   90.00
_cell.angle_gamma   90.00
#
_symmetry.space_group_name_H-M   'P 1'
#
loop_
_entity.id
_entity.type
_entity.pdbx_description
1 polymer ?
#
loop_
_entity_poly.entity_id
_entity_poly.type
_entity_poly.pdbx_seq_one_letter_code
_entity_poly.pdbx_strand_id
1 'polypeptide(L)'
;MLALLDIAGDSHETMPVAAAVQQLLHKRGPELFGAADLNEADAIAELVLLMNRTILAATDRLHHTPAFVACYNEPVGVLTYINAGHTPGLLKDADSIELLPANGLPLGLFSHSTHDAQIAVIAPQATVLLVSRGLIEIRSGREEFGLERLCQSFQRSTARSAAQLCEEILHETSQFVRLGSGGMLGRILKVAGSDRIENDVTAVALARHAVAASASAS
;
A
#
# COMPACT_ATOMS: atom_id res chain seq x y z
N MET A 1 -12.97 1.95 2.69
CA MET A 1 -12.09 2.40 1.61
C MET A 1 -10.71 2.69 2.17
N LEU A 2 -9.65 2.36 1.46
CA LEU A 2 -8.26 2.70 1.75
C LEU A 2 -7.55 3.15 0.46
N ALA A 3 -6.51 3.98 0.61
CA ALA A 3 -5.66 4.39 -0.50
C ALA A 3 -4.23 4.58 0.02
N LEU A 4 -3.25 4.05 -0.72
CA LEU A 4 -1.82 4.26 -0.49
C LEU A 4 -1.22 4.80 -1.79
N LEU A 5 -0.52 5.94 -1.70
CA LEU A 5 0.05 6.64 -2.83
C LEU A 5 1.53 6.93 -2.58
N ASP A 6 2.35 6.69 -3.59
CA ASP A 6 3.76 7.06 -3.62
C ASP A 6 3.94 8.26 -4.56
N ILE A 7 3.92 9.48 -4.01
CA ILE A 7 4.03 10.71 -4.79
C ILE A 7 5.53 11.03 -4.97
N ALA A 8 6.02 10.93 -6.19
CA ALA A 8 7.43 11.22 -6.49
C ALA A 8 7.72 12.72 -6.46
N GLY A 9 8.82 13.12 -5.84
CA GLY A 9 9.26 14.51 -5.75
C GLY A 9 9.68 14.91 -4.34
N ASP A 10 10.14 16.14 -4.19
CA ASP A 10 10.43 16.70 -2.87
C ASP A 10 9.15 17.17 -2.15
N SER A 11 9.25 17.45 -0.85
CA SER A 11 8.09 17.82 -0.03
C SER A 11 7.36 19.08 -0.53
N HIS A 12 8.05 20.02 -1.18
CA HIS A 12 7.44 21.23 -1.74
C HIS A 12 6.54 20.91 -2.94
N GLU A 13 6.93 19.92 -3.72
CA GLU A 13 6.20 19.49 -4.92
C GLU A 13 5.07 18.51 -4.57
N THR A 14 5.30 17.61 -3.60
CA THR A 14 4.36 16.53 -3.25
C THR A 14 3.23 16.96 -2.33
N MET A 15 3.48 17.91 -1.42
CA MET A 15 2.47 18.39 -0.45
C MET A 15 1.20 18.95 -1.10
N PRO A 16 1.25 19.81 -2.14
CA PRO A 16 0.05 20.29 -2.81
C PRO A 16 -0.77 19.16 -3.44
N VAL A 17 -0.09 18.18 -4.05
CA VAL A 17 -0.74 17.00 -4.65
C VAL A 17 -1.40 16.14 -3.58
N ALA A 18 -0.69 15.85 -2.48
CA ALA A 18 -1.24 15.08 -1.37
C ALA A 18 -2.47 15.77 -0.74
N ALA A 19 -2.40 17.08 -0.52
CA ALA A 19 -3.52 17.86 0.01
C ALA A 19 -4.73 17.84 -0.93
N ALA A 20 -4.53 18.01 -2.24
CA ALA A 20 -5.61 17.99 -3.21
C ALA A 20 -6.28 16.61 -3.29
N VAL A 21 -5.50 15.53 -3.28
CA VAL A 21 -6.03 14.15 -3.25
C VAL A 21 -6.77 13.89 -1.94
N GLN A 22 -6.24 14.31 -0.80
CA GLN A 22 -6.91 14.17 0.49
C GLN A 22 -8.26 14.89 0.53
N GLN A 23 -8.33 16.11 0.03
CA GLN A 23 -9.60 16.86 -0.09
C GLN A 23 -10.61 16.14 -1.00
N LEU A 24 -10.14 15.61 -2.13
CA LEU A 24 -10.98 14.81 -3.03
C LEU A 24 -11.55 13.60 -2.30
N LEU A 25 -10.72 12.81 -1.62
CA LEU A 25 -11.13 11.62 -0.88
C LEU A 25 -12.17 11.94 0.20
N HIS A 26 -11.96 13.01 0.96
CA HIS A 26 -12.93 13.46 1.98
C HIS A 26 -14.27 13.87 1.40
N LYS A 27 -14.27 14.53 0.25
CA LYS A 27 -15.49 15.02 -0.39
C LYS A 27 -16.23 13.92 -1.15
N ARG A 28 -15.50 13.21 -2.04
CA ARG A 28 -16.11 12.25 -2.97
C ARG A 28 -16.23 10.84 -2.42
N GLY A 29 -15.40 10.47 -1.46
CA GLY A 29 -15.44 9.14 -0.84
C GLY A 29 -16.82 8.80 -0.27
N PRO A 30 -17.39 9.61 0.63
CA PRO A 30 -18.74 9.35 1.17
C PRO A 30 -19.84 9.35 0.09
N GLU A 31 -19.72 10.19 -0.93
CA GLU A 31 -20.69 10.26 -2.05
C GLU A 31 -20.66 8.99 -2.90
N LEU A 32 -19.46 8.51 -3.25
CA LEU A 32 -19.28 7.36 -4.13
C LEU A 32 -19.56 6.03 -3.42
N PHE A 33 -19.22 5.91 -2.12
CA PHE A 33 -19.30 4.66 -1.38
C PHE A 33 -20.44 4.61 -0.36
N GLY A 34 -21.32 5.62 -0.32
CA GLY A 34 -22.46 5.69 0.60
C GLY A 34 -23.79 5.19 0.04
N ALA A 35 -23.86 4.81 -1.23
CA ALA A 35 -25.10 4.34 -1.86
C ALA A 35 -25.46 2.91 -1.41
N ALA A 36 -26.76 2.64 -1.24
CA ALA A 36 -27.24 1.30 -0.87
C ALA A 36 -27.03 0.27 -2.00
N ASP A 37 -27.12 0.72 -3.26
CA ASP A 37 -26.97 -0.12 -4.46
C ASP A 37 -25.56 0.04 -5.06
N LEU A 38 -24.56 0.09 -4.20
CA LEU A 38 -23.18 0.37 -4.60
C LEU A 38 -22.63 -0.71 -5.54
N ASN A 39 -22.22 -0.30 -6.76
CA ASN A 39 -21.28 -1.05 -7.57
C ASN A 39 -19.85 -0.60 -7.18
N GLU A 40 -19.18 -1.39 -6.37
CA GLU A 40 -17.84 -1.06 -5.84
C GLU A 40 -16.81 -0.91 -6.95
N ALA A 41 -16.92 -1.70 -8.03
CA ALA A 41 -15.98 -1.63 -9.15
C ALA A 41 -16.12 -0.30 -9.91
N ASP A 42 -17.33 0.15 -10.17
CA ASP A 42 -17.59 1.42 -10.84
C ASP A 42 -17.19 2.60 -9.95
N ALA A 43 -17.53 2.52 -8.65
CA ALA A 43 -17.19 3.58 -7.70
C ALA A 43 -15.68 3.77 -7.53
N ILE A 44 -14.92 2.68 -7.45
CA ILE A 44 -13.46 2.75 -7.31
C ILE A 44 -12.80 3.23 -8.62
N ALA A 45 -13.31 2.82 -9.78
CA ALA A 45 -12.83 3.28 -11.07
C ALA A 45 -13.09 4.78 -11.26
N GLU A 46 -14.27 5.28 -10.89
CA GLU A 46 -14.59 6.71 -10.90
C GLU A 46 -13.67 7.48 -9.94
N LEU A 47 -13.47 6.98 -8.71
CA LEU A 47 -12.59 7.61 -7.74
C LEU A 47 -11.16 7.74 -8.28
N VAL A 48 -10.60 6.67 -8.83
CA VAL A 48 -9.24 6.65 -9.40
C VAL A 48 -9.13 7.62 -10.58
N LEU A 49 -10.15 7.70 -11.44
CA LEU A 49 -10.21 8.69 -12.53
C LEU A 49 -10.20 10.13 -11.99
N LEU A 50 -10.98 10.41 -10.95
CA LEU A 50 -11.00 11.73 -10.30
C LEU A 50 -9.66 12.04 -9.64
N MET A 51 -9.02 11.06 -8.97
CA MET A 51 -7.68 11.22 -8.39
C MET A 51 -6.65 11.54 -9.49
N ASN A 52 -6.67 10.82 -10.60
CA ASN A 52 -5.78 11.09 -11.74
C ASN A 52 -5.92 12.53 -12.26
N ARG A 53 -7.15 13.00 -12.47
CA ARG A 53 -7.43 14.38 -12.90
C ARG A 53 -6.97 15.41 -11.87
N THR A 54 -7.18 15.12 -10.58
CA THR A 54 -6.76 16.01 -9.49
C THR A 54 -5.25 16.12 -9.42
N ILE A 55 -4.51 15.03 -9.56
CA ILE A 55 -3.05 15.02 -9.59
C ILE A 55 -2.54 15.83 -10.78
N LEU A 56 -3.09 15.62 -11.98
CA LEU A 56 -2.71 16.37 -13.17
C LEU A 56 -3.00 17.88 -13.07
N ALA A 57 -4.04 18.27 -12.33
CA ALA A 57 -4.41 19.66 -12.12
C ALA A 57 -3.63 20.34 -10.97
N ALA A 58 -3.07 19.58 -10.05
CA ALA A 58 -2.38 20.11 -8.89
C ALA A 58 -0.93 20.55 -9.16
N THR A 59 -0.39 20.22 -10.33
CA THR A 59 1.00 20.51 -10.70
C THR A 59 1.16 20.71 -12.18
N ASP A 60 2.04 21.64 -12.55
CA ASP A 60 2.43 21.89 -13.96
C ASP A 60 3.47 20.86 -14.47
N ARG A 61 3.96 19.98 -13.62
CA ARG A 61 4.92 18.95 -13.97
C ARG A 61 4.28 17.58 -13.97
N LEU A 62 4.81 16.67 -14.79
CA LEU A 62 4.41 15.28 -14.78
C LEU A 62 4.93 14.61 -13.50
N HIS A 63 4.04 14.34 -12.57
CA HIS A 63 4.33 13.53 -11.40
C HIS A 63 3.66 12.17 -11.58
N HIS A 64 4.46 11.13 -11.79
CA HIS A 64 3.93 9.78 -11.72
C HIS A 64 3.67 9.43 -10.24
N THR A 65 2.45 9.08 -9.96
CA THR A 65 1.99 8.75 -8.62
C THR A 65 1.45 7.32 -8.63
N PRO A 66 2.31 6.31 -8.35
CA PRO A 66 1.82 4.97 -8.09
C PRO A 66 0.78 4.98 -6.97
N ALA A 67 -0.32 4.25 -7.15
CA ALA A 67 -1.40 4.23 -6.18
C ALA A 67 -2.03 2.84 -6.08
N PHE A 68 -2.30 2.41 -4.84
CA PHE A 68 -3.16 1.27 -4.53
C PHE A 68 -4.41 1.80 -3.86
N VAL A 69 -5.56 1.63 -4.50
CA VAL A 69 -6.86 2.11 -4.01
C VAL A 69 -7.79 0.92 -3.87
N ALA A 70 -8.45 0.77 -2.72
CA ALA A 70 -9.33 -0.37 -2.47
C ALA A 70 -10.56 -0.01 -1.64
N CYS A 71 -11.64 -0.76 -1.89
CA CYS A 71 -12.84 -0.82 -1.07
C CYS A 71 -12.98 -2.22 -0.50
N TYR A 72 -13.15 -2.34 0.80
CA TYR A 72 -13.39 -3.61 1.46
C TYR A 72 -14.84 -3.73 1.90
N ASN A 73 -15.49 -4.77 1.43
CA ASN A 73 -16.84 -5.15 1.82
C ASN A 73 -16.76 -6.22 2.92
N GLU A 74 -16.88 -5.78 4.16
CA GLU A 74 -16.71 -6.64 5.34
C GLU A 74 -17.70 -7.80 5.40
N PRO A 75 -19.03 -7.61 5.16
CA PRO A 75 -20.02 -8.69 5.20
C PRO A 75 -19.68 -9.88 4.32
N VAL A 76 -19.19 -9.63 3.10
CA VAL A 76 -18.87 -10.71 2.14
C VAL A 76 -17.38 -11.04 2.12
N GLY A 77 -16.53 -10.19 2.71
CA GLY A 77 -15.08 -10.40 2.73
C GLY A 77 -14.42 -10.19 1.37
N VAL A 78 -14.91 -9.24 0.60
CA VAL A 78 -14.40 -8.92 -0.73
C VAL A 78 -13.64 -7.61 -0.70
N LEU A 79 -12.43 -7.62 -1.28
CA LEU A 79 -11.64 -6.44 -1.56
C LEU A 79 -11.72 -6.14 -3.06
N THR A 80 -12.37 -5.05 -3.41
CA THR A 80 -12.35 -4.49 -4.77
C THR A 80 -11.22 -3.47 -4.82
N TYR A 81 -10.25 -3.62 -5.75
CA TYR A 81 -9.07 -2.76 -5.78
C TYR A 81 -8.63 -2.39 -7.20
N ILE A 82 -7.89 -1.29 -7.28
CA ILE A 82 -7.10 -0.87 -8.44
C ILE A 82 -5.67 -0.64 -7.95
N ASN A 83 -4.72 -1.33 -8.59
CA ASN A 83 -3.30 -1.08 -8.39
C ASN A 83 -2.74 -0.34 -9.61
N ALA A 84 -2.71 0.98 -9.53
CA ALA A 84 -2.21 1.89 -10.56
C ALA A 84 -0.68 2.04 -10.47
N GLY A 85 0.06 0.98 -10.81
CA GLY A 85 1.52 0.99 -10.85
C GLY A 85 2.23 1.03 -9.50
N HIS A 86 1.51 0.76 -8.42
CA HIS A 86 2.08 0.67 -7.07
C HIS A 86 2.73 -0.70 -6.82
N THR A 87 3.53 -0.81 -5.77
CA THR A 87 4.03 -2.10 -5.29
C THR A 87 2.88 -3.09 -5.11
N PRO A 88 3.07 -4.39 -5.39
CA PRO A 88 2.01 -5.37 -5.17
C PRO A 88 1.52 -5.36 -3.73
N GLY A 89 0.21 -5.41 -3.54
CA GLY A 89 -0.35 -5.82 -2.26
C GLY A 89 -0.07 -7.29 -2.01
N LEU A 90 0.01 -7.69 -0.76
CA LEU A 90 0.23 -9.07 -0.34
C LEU A 90 -1.01 -9.55 0.42
N LEU A 91 -1.65 -10.60 -0.04
CA LEU A 91 -2.75 -11.26 0.65
C LEU A 91 -2.24 -12.59 1.19
N LYS A 92 -2.16 -12.70 2.53
CA LYS A 92 -1.80 -13.92 3.22
C LYS A 92 -3.05 -14.59 3.77
N ASP A 93 -3.23 -15.84 3.42
CA ASP A 93 -4.15 -16.76 4.09
C ASP A 93 -3.37 -17.78 4.97
N ALA A 94 -3.99 -18.90 5.35
CA ALA A 94 -3.36 -19.91 6.19
C ALA A 94 -2.10 -20.52 5.56
N ASP A 95 -2.09 -20.71 4.24
CA ASP A 95 -1.11 -21.58 3.54
C ASP A 95 -0.23 -20.82 2.56
N SER A 96 -0.65 -19.65 2.07
CA SER A 96 0.01 -18.98 0.97
C SER A 96 -0.01 -17.46 1.05
N ILE A 97 0.86 -16.82 0.26
CA ILE A 97 0.79 -15.39 -0.05
C ILE A 97 0.47 -15.24 -1.53
N GLU A 98 -0.63 -14.57 -1.79
CA GLU A 98 -1.02 -14.10 -3.12
C GLU A 98 -0.57 -12.66 -3.32
N LEU A 99 -0.05 -12.34 -4.50
CA LEU A 99 0.27 -10.97 -4.89
C LEU A 99 -0.97 -10.31 -5.52
N LEU A 100 -1.24 -9.08 -5.14
CA LEU A 100 -2.21 -8.19 -5.77
C LEU A 100 -1.44 -7.22 -6.69
N PRO A 101 -1.14 -7.63 -7.94
CA PRO A 101 -0.19 -6.93 -8.80
C PRO A 101 -0.76 -5.62 -9.35
N ALA A 102 0.12 -4.79 -9.91
CA ALA A 102 -0.29 -3.63 -10.69
C ALA A 102 -1.04 -4.10 -11.94
N ASN A 103 -2.19 -3.48 -12.19
CA ASN A 103 -3.05 -3.72 -13.35
C ASN A 103 -3.30 -2.45 -14.18
N GLY A 104 -2.57 -1.38 -13.89
CA GLY A 104 -2.64 -0.11 -14.60
C GLY A 104 -1.38 0.73 -14.45
N LEU A 105 -1.32 1.82 -15.20
CA LEU A 105 -0.22 2.78 -15.13
C LEU A 105 -0.37 3.68 -13.90
N PRO A 106 0.73 4.23 -13.36
CA PRO A 106 0.68 5.23 -12.30
C PRO A 106 -0.19 6.42 -12.67
N LEU A 107 -0.83 7.01 -11.65
CA LEU A 107 -1.64 8.21 -11.82
C LEU A 107 -0.75 9.41 -12.15
N GLY A 108 -1.33 10.43 -12.78
CA GLY A 108 -0.64 11.67 -13.15
C GLY A 108 0.22 11.59 -14.41
N LEU A 109 0.26 10.44 -15.10
CA LEU A 109 1.00 10.32 -16.37
C LEU A 109 0.18 10.73 -17.58
N PHE A 110 -1.06 10.25 -17.67
CA PHE A 110 -1.91 10.44 -18.84
C PHE A 110 -3.34 10.82 -18.43
N SER A 111 -3.91 11.84 -19.09
CA SER A 111 -5.28 12.29 -18.81
C SER A 111 -6.37 11.27 -19.16
N HIS A 112 -6.05 10.32 -20.02
CA HIS A 112 -6.98 9.33 -20.56
C HIS A 112 -6.71 7.92 -20.00
N SER A 113 -5.92 7.79 -18.94
CA SER A 113 -5.71 6.49 -18.30
C SER A 113 -7.02 5.96 -17.72
N THR A 114 -7.39 4.75 -18.12
CA THR A 114 -8.47 3.98 -17.52
C THR A 114 -7.86 2.85 -16.71
N HIS A 115 -8.52 2.51 -15.62
CA HIS A 115 -8.11 1.44 -14.72
C HIS A 115 -9.31 0.55 -14.43
N ASP A 116 -9.13 -0.76 -14.62
CA ASP A 116 -10.16 -1.74 -14.33
C ASP A 116 -10.00 -2.25 -12.89
N ALA A 117 -11.11 -2.31 -12.17
CA ALA A 117 -11.11 -2.86 -10.82
C ALA A 117 -10.86 -4.37 -10.84
N GLN A 118 -10.09 -4.84 -9.88
CA GLN A 118 -9.86 -6.25 -9.60
C GLN A 118 -10.52 -6.64 -8.28
N ILE A 119 -10.75 -7.93 -8.11
CA ILE A 119 -11.42 -8.47 -6.91
C ILE A 119 -10.51 -9.52 -6.27
N ALA A 120 -10.31 -9.41 -4.96
CA ALA A 120 -9.69 -10.42 -4.13
C ALA A 120 -10.63 -10.83 -3.00
N VAL A 121 -10.72 -12.13 -2.73
CA VAL A 121 -11.51 -12.66 -1.60
C VAL A 121 -10.60 -12.77 -0.38
N ILE A 122 -10.94 -12.07 0.69
CA ILE A 122 -10.24 -12.15 1.95
C ILE A 122 -10.95 -13.16 2.84
N ALA A 123 -10.39 -14.35 2.95
CA ALA A 123 -10.92 -15.39 3.81
C ALA A 123 -10.91 -14.97 5.31
N PRO A 124 -11.74 -15.56 6.19
CA PRO A 124 -11.60 -15.38 7.62
C PRO A 124 -10.16 -15.70 8.08
N GLN A 125 -9.57 -14.86 8.90
CA GLN A 125 -8.17 -14.88 9.38
C GLN A 125 -7.11 -14.52 8.32
N ALA A 126 -7.49 -14.24 7.07
CA ALA A 126 -6.58 -13.71 6.08
C ALA A 126 -6.24 -12.23 6.36
N THR A 127 -5.08 -11.81 5.88
CA THR A 127 -4.58 -10.45 6.08
C THR A 127 -4.00 -9.91 4.78
N VAL A 128 -4.37 -8.68 4.44
CA VAL A 128 -3.75 -7.90 3.36
C VAL A 128 -2.71 -6.98 3.96
N LEU A 129 -1.53 -6.93 3.34
CA LEU A 129 -0.45 -6.00 3.66
C LEU A 129 -0.11 -5.17 2.42
N LEU A 130 -0.12 -3.85 2.57
CA LEU A 130 0.35 -2.90 1.58
C LEU A 130 1.55 -2.16 2.16
N VAL A 131 2.56 -1.92 1.33
CA VAL A 131 3.74 -1.15 1.74
C VAL A 131 4.12 -0.15 0.67
N SER A 132 4.59 1.03 1.07
CA SER A 132 5.14 2.01 0.14
C SER A 132 6.38 1.47 -0.56
N ARG A 133 6.67 2.00 -1.74
CA ARG A 133 7.87 1.69 -2.50
C ARG A 133 9.14 1.94 -1.68
N GLY A 134 9.14 2.99 -0.86
CA GLY A 134 10.27 3.31 0.02
C GLY A 134 10.65 2.18 0.97
N LEU A 135 9.69 1.34 1.42
CA LEU A 135 10.00 0.18 2.25
C LEU A 135 10.76 -0.90 1.48
N ILE A 136 10.36 -1.18 0.25
CA ILE A 136 10.96 -2.23 -0.57
C ILE A 136 12.37 -1.82 -1.04
N GLU A 137 12.56 -0.54 -1.37
CA GLU A 137 13.82 0.02 -1.87
C GLU A 137 14.82 0.39 -0.77
N ILE A 138 14.50 0.12 0.51
CA ILE A 138 15.45 0.30 1.61
C ILE A 138 16.73 -0.47 1.30
N ARG A 139 17.86 0.22 1.41
CA ARG A 139 19.17 -0.36 1.13
C ARG A 139 20.01 -0.52 2.39
N SER A 140 20.78 -1.60 2.39
CA SER A 140 21.84 -1.85 3.34
C SER A 140 23.11 -2.19 2.54
N GLY A 141 23.99 -1.22 2.37
CA GLY A 141 25.11 -1.32 1.45
C GLY A 141 24.66 -1.45 -0.02
N ARG A 142 24.94 -2.60 -0.64
CA ARG A 142 24.55 -2.90 -2.03
C ARG A 142 23.25 -3.70 -2.15
N GLU A 143 22.69 -4.16 -1.05
CA GLU A 143 21.50 -4.98 -1.04
C GLU A 143 20.26 -4.13 -0.78
N GLU A 144 19.17 -4.44 -1.46
CA GLU A 144 17.83 -3.93 -1.18
C GLU A 144 17.08 -4.89 -0.27
N PHE A 145 16.17 -4.37 0.56
CA PHE A 145 15.25 -5.20 1.35
C PHE A 145 14.43 -6.09 0.41
N GLY A 146 13.76 -5.49 -0.55
CA GLY A 146 13.11 -6.15 -1.66
C GLY A 146 11.80 -6.85 -1.30
N LEU A 147 11.02 -7.15 -2.34
CA LEU A 147 9.71 -7.82 -2.20
C LEU A 147 9.85 -9.25 -1.65
N GLU A 148 10.91 -9.96 -2.02
CA GLU A 148 11.12 -11.35 -1.57
C GLU A 148 11.29 -11.43 -0.05
N ARG A 149 12.13 -10.56 0.55
CA ARG A 149 12.28 -10.51 2.02
C ARG A 149 10.98 -10.09 2.69
N LEU A 150 10.25 -9.14 2.11
CA LEU A 150 8.94 -8.75 2.62
C LEU A 150 7.98 -9.95 2.66
N CYS A 151 7.88 -10.73 1.58
CA CYS A 151 7.06 -11.94 1.54
C CYS A 151 7.49 -12.95 2.60
N GLN A 152 8.80 -13.20 2.74
CA GLN A 152 9.33 -14.11 3.75
C GLN A 152 9.04 -13.63 5.17
N SER A 153 9.17 -12.34 5.45
CA SER A 153 8.84 -11.73 6.74
C SER A 153 7.36 -11.87 7.05
N PHE A 154 6.51 -11.54 6.08
CA PHE A 154 5.07 -11.66 6.23
C PHE A 154 4.63 -13.12 6.42
N GLN A 155 5.24 -14.08 5.68
CA GLN A 155 4.94 -15.50 5.84
C GLN A 155 5.28 -16.01 7.24
N ARG A 156 6.41 -15.57 7.81
CA ARG A 156 6.88 -15.98 9.16
C ARG A 156 6.18 -15.25 10.28
N SER A 157 5.55 -14.11 10.00
CA SER A 157 4.88 -13.30 11.02
C SER A 157 3.79 -14.11 11.72
N THR A 158 3.79 -14.02 13.05
CA THR A 158 2.77 -14.58 13.97
C THR A 158 1.92 -13.48 14.59
N ALA A 159 1.93 -12.28 14.02
CA ALA A 159 1.15 -11.16 14.47
C ALA A 159 -0.35 -11.52 14.60
N ARG A 160 -0.95 -11.09 15.70
CA ARG A 160 -2.37 -11.36 16.00
C ARG A 160 -3.28 -10.16 15.66
N SER A 161 -2.70 -9.06 15.25
CA SER A 161 -3.43 -7.85 14.82
C SER A 161 -2.71 -7.17 13.66
N ALA A 162 -3.47 -6.38 12.90
CA ALA A 162 -2.93 -5.56 11.80
C ALA A 162 -1.85 -4.59 12.30
N ALA A 163 -2.04 -3.98 13.46
CA ALA A 163 -1.07 -3.07 14.07
C ALA A 163 0.24 -3.78 14.40
N GLN A 164 0.18 -4.94 15.06
CA GLN A 164 1.36 -5.74 15.39
C GLN A 164 2.11 -6.17 14.13
N LEU A 165 1.40 -6.55 13.06
CA LEU A 165 2.03 -6.89 11.79
C LEU A 165 2.81 -5.70 11.21
N CYS A 166 2.21 -4.51 11.17
CA CYS A 166 2.90 -3.32 10.70
C CYS A 166 4.16 -3.02 11.53
N GLU A 167 4.08 -3.14 12.86
CA GLU A 167 5.23 -2.94 13.74
C GLU A 167 6.35 -3.97 13.48
N GLU A 168 6.02 -5.26 13.30
CA GLU A 168 6.98 -6.32 12.99
C GLU A 168 7.70 -6.03 11.67
N ILE A 169 6.96 -5.69 10.61
CA ILE A 169 7.53 -5.37 9.29
C ILE A 169 8.45 -4.14 9.35
N LEU A 170 8.02 -3.06 9.98
CA LEU A 170 8.82 -1.84 10.14
C LEU A 170 10.06 -2.09 11.02
N HIS A 171 9.96 -2.96 12.01
CA HIS A 171 11.09 -3.35 12.84
C HIS A 171 12.13 -4.16 12.05
N GLU A 172 11.71 -5.14 11.25
CA GLU A 172 12.60 -5.93 10.41
C GLU A 172 13.35 -5.07 9.38
N THR A 173 12.67 -4.12 8.74
CA THR A 173 13.32 -3.19 7.82
C THR A 173 14.36 -2.31 8.51
N SER A 174 14.07 -1.86 9.74
CA SER A 174 15.01 -1.10 10.56
C SER A 174 16.23 -1.95 10.97
N GLN A 175 16.02 -3.23 11.29
CA GLN A 175 17.11 -4.16 11.59
C GLN A 175 17.98 -4.44 10.37
N PHE A 176 17.38 -4.60 9.19
CA PHE A 176 18.11 -4.81 7.94
C PHE A 176 19.13 -3.70 7.69
N VAL A 177 18.73 -2.43 7.86
CA VAL A 177 19.64 -1.28 7.74
C VAL A 177 20.77 -1.35 8.77
N ARG A 178 20.45 -1.66 10.03
CA ARG A 178 21.44 -1.71 11.13
C ARG A 178 22.49 -2.80 10.96
N LEU A 179 22.08 -3.97 10.49
CA LEU A 179 22.98 -5.12 10.29
C LEU A 179 23.95 -4.88 9.14
N GLY A 180 23.55 -4.24 8.07
CA GLY A 180 24.43 -3.89 6.96
C GLY A 180 25.45 -2.80 7.30
N SER A 181 25.09 -1.88 8.19
CA SER A 181 26.01 -0.85 8.69
C SER A 181 26.96 -1.32 9.80
N GLY A 182 26.73 -2.51 10.37
CA GLY A 182 27.42 -3.06 11.54
C GLY A 182 28.60 -4.00 11.26
N GLY A 183 28.94 -4.29 10.01
CA GLY A 183 30.15 -5.05 9.67
C GLY A 183 31.40 -4.31 10.14
N MET A 184 32.36 -5.05 10.74
CA MET A 184 33.62 -4.50 11.31
C MET A 184 34.38 -3.61 10.32
N LEU A 185 34.18 -3.79 8.99
CA LEU A 185 34.67 -2.91 7.93
C LEU A 185 33.86 -1.61 7.77
N GLY A 186 32.55 -1.61 8.06
CA GLY A 186 31.71 -0.40 7.96
C GLY A 186 32.03 0.66 9.00
N ARG A 187 32.66 0.27 10.13
CA ARG A 187 33.17 1.20 11.15
C ARG A 187 34.44 1.95 10.74
N ILE A 188 35.20 1.40 9.80
CA ILE A 188 36.47 1.98 9.33
C ILE A 188 36.28 2.83 8.10
N LEU A 189 35.30 2.52 7.26
CA LEU A 189 34.95 3.27 6.07
C LEU A 189 33.60 4.01 6.27
N LYS A 190 33.57 5.00 7.18
CA LYS A 190 32.64 6.11 7.09
C LYS A 190 32.98 6.97 5.86
N VAL A 191 32.91 6.37 4.69
CA VAL A 191 32.88 7.10 3.43
C VAL A 191 31.43 7.55 3.23
N ALA A 192 31.27 8.85 3.09
CA ALA A 192 30.04 9.56 2.81
C ALA A 192 29.20 8.88 1.71
N GLY A 193 28.19 8.13 2.12
CA GLY A 193 27.22 7.43 1.29
C GLY A 193 26.19 6.87 2.24
N SER A 194 25.20 7.66 2.51
CA SER A 194 24.19 7.52 3.55
C SER A 194 23.45 6.17 3.50
N ASP A 195 23.56 5.37 4.56
CA ASP A 195 22.48 4.45 5.00
C ASP A 195 21.28 5.31 5.48
N ARG A 196 20.70 6.10 4.60
CA ARG A 196 19.52 6.91 4.87
C ARG A 196 18.32 6.21 4.25
N ILE A 197 17.28 6.11 5.02
CA ILE A 197 15.93 5.94 4.49
C ILE A 197 15.66 7.25 3.73
N GLU A 198 15.89 7.25 2.42
CA GLU A 198 15.72 8.44 1.56
C GLU A 198 14.25 8.68 1.22
N ASN A 199 13.40 7.66 1.39
CA ASN A 199 11.99 7.68 1.06
C ASN A 199 11.13 7.39 2.30
N ASP A 200 9.92 7.91 2.29
CA ASP A 200 8.93 7.61 3.34
C ASP A 200 8.60 6.12 3.37
N VAL A 201 8.55 5.56 4.58
CA VAL A 201 8.27 4.15 4.82
C VAL A 201 6.90 4.01 5.44
N THR A 202 5.99 3.37 4.72
CA THR A 202 4.61 3.18 5.17
C THR A 202 4.23 1.71 5.05
N ALA A 203 3.53 1.20 6.06
CA ALA A 203 2.88 -0.10 6.03
C ALA A 203 1.41 0.04 6.46
N VAL A 204 0.51 -0.61 5.71
CA VAL A 204 -0.92 -0.66 5.99
C VAL A 204 -1.36 -2.11 5.98
N ALA A 205 -2.05 -2.56 7.02
CA ALA A 205 -2.58 -3.90 7.10
C ALA A 205 -4.08 -3.92 7.34
N LEU A 206 -4.77 -4.84 6.67
CA LEU A 206 -6.18 -5.15 6.85
C LEU A 206 -6.30 -6.63 7.23
N ALA A 207 -6.73 -6.93 8.45
CA ALA A 207 -6.93 -8.29 8.93
C ALA A 207 -8.43 -8.59 9.05
N ARG A 208 -8.89 -9.68 8.43
CA ARG A 208 -10.25 -10.18 8.61
C ARG A 208 -10.27 -11.17 9.79
N HIS A 209 -10.94 -10.79 10.86
CA HIS A 209 -11.12 -11.69 12.01
C HIS A 209 -12.08 -12.83 11.68
N ALA A 210 -11.92 -13.97 12.37
CA ALA A 210 -12.91 -15.02 12.33
C ALA A 210 -14.25 -14.46 12.86
N VAL A 211 -15.35 -14.71 12.13
CA VAL A 211 -16.68 -14.42 12.67
C VAL A 211 -16.87 -15.33 13.89
N ALA A 212 -17.06 -14.74 15.07
CA ALA A 212 -17.44 -15.50 16.23
C ALA A 212 -18.71 -16.28 15.89
N ALA A 213 -18.67 -17.61 15.92
CA ALA A 213 -19.85 -18.41 15.74
C ALA A 213 -20.85 -17.97 16.82
N SER A 214 -21.94 -17.31 16.39
CA SER A 214 -23.06 -17.06 17.30
C SER A 214 -23.53 -18.40 17.81
N ALA A 215 -23.29 -18.67 19.09
CA ALA A 215 -23.86 -19.83 19.75
C ALA A 215 -25.39 -19.71 19.62
N SER A 216 -25.96 -20.45 18.68
CA SER A 216 -27.39 -20.67 18.63
C SER A 216 -27.72 -21.48 19.87
N ALA A 217 -28.15 -20.77 20.92
CA ALA A 217 -28.80 -21.42 22.05
C ALA A 217 -30.08 -22.08 21.54
N SER A 218 -30.12 -23.38 21.67
CA SER A 218 -31.26 -24.24 21.52
C SER A 218 -32.26 -24.02 22.64
#